data_12b039cbef6ec341fa62343be5bfc905
#
_entry.id   12b039cbef6ec341fa62343be5bfc905
#
_cell.length_a   1.000
_cell.length_b   1.000
_cell.length_c   1.000
_cell.angle_alpha   90.00
_cell.angle_beta   90.00
_cell.angle_gamma   90.00
#
_symmetry.space_group_name_H-M   'P 1'
#
loop_
_entity.id
_entity.type
_entity.pdbx_description
1 polymer ?
#
loop_
_entity_poly.entity_id
_entity_poly.type
_entity_poly.pdbx_seq_one_letter_code
_entity_poly.pdbx_strand_id
1 'polypeptide(L)'
;HPGVWICWNSNFTDLMDGGFDKNFALLKSRIGQVHMRDLYVEEYPFQRLIASLQEMRFDGYCFAELGEESCDGVRVLRYFRGMFRQMEGLVTPPLEA
;
A
#
# COMPACT_ATOMS: atom_id res chain seq x y z
N HIS A 1 14.49 -16.10 -10.01
CA HIS A 1 13.68 -17.21 -10.49
C HIS A 1 12.28 -16.73 -10.85
N PRO A 2 11.73 -17.12 -11.99
CA PRO A 2 10.43 -16.59 -12.45
C PRO A 2 9.24 -16.97 -11.55
N GLY A 3 9.37 -18.00 -10.71
CA GLY A 3 8.33 -18.40 -9.77
C GLY A 3 8.42 -17.73 -8.39
N VAL A 4 9.41 -16.87 -8.18
CA VAL A 4 9.62 -16.21 -6.88
C VAL A 4 9.20 -14.76 -6.96
N TRP A 5 8.28 -14.37 -6.08
CA TRP A 5 7.74 -13.02 -6.00
C TRP A 5 7.95 -12.43 -4.60
N ILE A 6 7.93 -11.12 -4.54
CA ILE A 6 8.12 -10.37 -3.30
C ILE A 6 6.77 -9.99 -2.72
N CYS A 7 6.64 -10.17 -1.39
CA CYS A 7 5.56 -9.55 -0.64
C CYS A 7 6.07 -8.22 -0.08
N TRP A 8 5.47 -7.13 -0.50
CA TRP A 8 5.80 -5.80 0.04
C TRP A 8 5.02 -5.60 1.34
N ASN A 9 5.72 -5.61 2.47
CA ASN A 9 5.08 -5.64 3.80
C ASN A 9 4.84 -4.28 4.44
N SER A 10 5.28 -3.20 3.82
CA SER A 10 5.15 -1.84 4.36
C SER A 10 5.84 -1.68 5.71
N ASN A 11 7.11 -2.02 5.75
CA ASN A 11 7.96 -1.89 6.94
C ASN A 11 8.79 -0.60 6.86
N PHE A 12 9.17 -0.07 8.02
CA PHE A 12 10.01 1.14 8.05
C PHE A 12 11.39 0.94 7.39
N THR A 13 11.84 -0.30 7.29
CA THR A 13 13.06 -0.62 6.54
C THR A 13 12.96 -0.24 5.06
N ASP A 14 11.75 -0.12 4.52
CA ASP A 14 11.52 0.32 3.14
C ASP A 14 12.00 1.76 2.90
N LEU A 15 12.16 2.53 3.97
CA LEU A 15 12.57 3.93 3.91
C LEU A 15 14.08 4.12 4.07
N MET A 16 14.83 3.04 4.33
CA MET A 16 16.27 3.09 4.56
C MET A 16 17.03 3.02 3.24
N ASP A 17 18.32 3.31 3.31
CA ASP A 17 19.26 3.12 2.19
C ASP A 17 18.85 3.81 0.88
N GLY A 18 18.45 5.06 0.96
CA GLY A 18 18.12 5.88 -0.20
C GLY A 18 16.64 6.22 -0.32
N GLY A 19 15.81 5.68 0.56
CA GLY A 19 14.41 6.05 0.68
C GLY A 19 13.44 5.17 -0.10
N PHE A 20 12.17 5.45 0.11
CA PHE A 20 11.06 4.66 -0.43
C PHE A 20 11.11 4.54 -1.97
N ASP A 21 11.21 5.66 -2.68
CA ASP A 21 11.12 5.65 -4.14
C ASP A 21 12.21 4.79 -4.77
N LYS A 22 13.44 4.87 -4.24
CA LYS A 22 14.55 4.08 -4.72
C LYS A 22 14.31 2.59 -4.47
N ASN A 23 13.93 2.24 -3.26
CA ASN A 23 13.72 0.85 -2.87
C ASN A 23 12.55 0.23 -3.64
N PHE A 24 11.46 0.98 -3.80
CA PHE A 24 10.32 0.53 -4.58
C PHE A 24 10.70 0.31 -6.06
N ALA A 25 11.45 1.25 -6.65
CA ALA A 25 11.88 1.13 -8.05
C ALA A 25 12.73 -0.10 -8.30
N LEU A 26 13.55 -0.49 -7.33
CA LEU A 26 14.39 -1.70 -7.44
C LEU A 26 13.58 -3.00 -7.43
N LEU A 27 12.45 -3.03 -6.73
CA LEU A 27 11.71 -4.24 -6.45
C LEU A 27 10.37 -4.36 -7.18
N LYS A 28 9.86 -3.27 -7.74
CA LYS A 28 8.48 -3.18 -8.24
C LYS A 28 8.12 -4.27 -9.26
N SER A 29 9.06 -4.66 -10.11
CA SER A 29 8.80 -5.68 -11.13
C SER A 29 8.59 -7.08 -10.56
N ARG A 30 8.93 -7.29 -9.27
CA ARG A 30 8.84 -8.59 -8.61
C ARG A 30 7.80 -8.61 -7.49
N ILE A 31 7.07 -7.52 -7.28
CA ILE A 31 6.04 -7.47 -6.24
C ILE A 31 4.83 -8.28 -6.70
N GLY A 32 4.48 -9.33 -5.94
CA GLY A 32 3.33 -10.18 -6.21
C GLY A 32 2.12 -9.84 -5.36
N GLN A 33 2.36 -9.33 -4.17
CA GLN A 33 1.29 -8.89 -3.27
C GLN A 33 1.82 -7.81 -2.33
N VAL A 34 0.90 -7.05 -1.77
CA VAL A 34 1.21 -5.94 -0.86
C VAL A 34 0.42 -6.12 0.42
N HIS A 35 1.10 -6.00 1.56
CA HIS A 35 0.46 -5.90 2.85
C HIS A 35 0.55 -4.46 3.33
N MET A 36 -0.58 -3.90 3.70
CA MET A 36 -0.67 -2.54 4.23
C MET A 36 -1.06 -2.61 5.70
N ARG A 37 -0.53 -1.68 6.46
CA ARG A 37 -0.86 -1.53 7.87
C ARG A 37 -1.83 -0.37 8.03
N ASP A 38 -2.01 0.11 9.24
CA ASP A 38 -2.92 1.23 9.49
C ASP A 38 -2.56 2.44 8.63
N LEU A 39 -3.46 2.83 7.75
CA LEU A 39 -3.22 3.89 6.78
C LEU A 39 -3.13 5.29 7.39
N TYR A 40 -3.56 5.46 8.65
CA TYR A 40 -3.46 6.74 9.35
C TYR A 40 -2.03 7.03 9.84
N VAL A 41 -1.14 6.04 9.82
CA VAL A 41 0.24 6.21 10.27
C VAL A 41 0.99 7.11 9.29
N GLU A 42 1.33 8.31 9.74
CA GLU A 42 1.97 9.32 8.89
C GLU A 42 3.44 9.05 8.63
N GLU A 43 4.08 8.31 9.50
CA GLU A 43 5.51 7.97 9.41
C GLU A 43 5.83 7.04 8.24
N TYR A 44 4.83 6.32 7.72
CA TYR A 44 5.01 5.50 6.52
C TYR A 44 4.26 6.14 5.35
N PRO A 45 4.90 6.26 4.16
CA PRO A 45 4.31 6.97 3.04
C PRO A 45 3.27 6.14 2.27
N PHE A 46 2.15 5.79 2.91
CA PHE A 46 1.12 4.98 2.26
C PHE A 46 0.54 5.66 1.02
N GLN A 47 0.37 6.98 1.05
CA GLN A 47 -0.12 7.70 -0.13
C GLN A 47 0.82 7.51 -1.31
N ARG A 48 2.13 7.58 -1.07
CA ARG A 48 3.14 7.37 -2.11
C ARG A 48 3.15 5.92 -2.61
N LEU A 49 2.99 4.96 -1.70
CA LEU A 49 2.91 3.55 -2.06
C LEU A 49 1.71 3.29 -2.97
N ILE A 50 0.53 3.79 -2.59
CA ILE A 50 -0.69 3.62 -3.38
C ILE A 50 -0.52 4.27 -4.76
N ALA A 51 0.02 5.48 -4.82
CA ALA A 51 0.30 6.17 -6.08
C ALA A 51 1.25 5.35 -6.97
N SER A 52 2.30 4.81 -6.38
CA SER A 52 3.30 4.03 -7.11
C SER A 52 2.71 2.72 -7.66
N LEU A 53 1.83 2.08 -6.90
CA LEU A 53 1.12 0.89 -7.36
C LEU A 53 0.17 1.22 -8.53
N GLN A 54 -0.51 2.35 -8.46
CA GLN A 54 -1.39 2.80 -9.55
C GLN A 54 -0.58 3.13 -10.81
N GLU A 55 0.55 3.81 -10.66
CA GLU A 55 1.43 4.15 -11.79
C GLU A 55 1.91 2.92 -12.54
N MET A 56 2.23 1.84 -11.82
CA MET A 56 2.68 0.59 -12.44
C MET A 56 1.53 -0.32 -12.85
N ARG A 57 0.28 0.09 -12.62
CA ARG A 57 -0.92 -0.72 -12.90
C ARG A 57 -0.86 -2.08 -12.22
N PHE A 58 -0.51 -2.07 -10.95
CA PHE A 58 -0.44 -3.28 -10.15
C PHE A 58 -1.79 -3.99 -10.14
N ASP A 59 -1.81 -5.27 -10.51
CA ASP A 59 -3.01 -6.09 -10.61
C ASP A 59 -3.12 -7.15 -9.52
N GLY A 60 -2.21 -7.16 -8.55
CA GLY A 60 -2.25 -8.06 -7.41
C GLY A 60 -3.15 -7.54 -6.30
N TYR A 61 -3.10 -8.23 -5.16
CA TYR A 61 -3.90 -7.87 -4.00
C TYR A 61 -3.12 -6.99 -3.03
N CYS A 62 -3.84 -6.02 -2.46
CA CYS A 62 -3.38 -5.26 -1.32
C CYS A 62 -4.17 -5.72 -0.10
N PHE A 63 -3.48 -6.30 0.86
CA PHE A 63 -4.10 -6.85 2.07
C PHE A 63 -3.96 -5.86 3.22
N ALA A 64 -5.05 -5.69 3.97
CA ALA A 64 -5.01 -4.97 5.23
C ALA A 64 -4.48 -5.90 6.32
N GLU A 65 -3.28 -5.59 6.83
CA GLU A 65 -2.68 -6.33 7.93
C GLU A 65 -2.60 -5.40 9.15
N LEU A 66 -3.62 -5.50 9.99
CA LEU A 66 -3.74 -4.63 11.16
C LEU A 66 -3.18 -5.36 12.38
N GLY A 67 -2.28 -4.70 13.11
CA GLY A 67 -1.49 -5.33 14.14
C GLY A 67 -2.20 -5.53 15.47
N GLU A 68 -3.34 -4.89 15.69
CA GLU A 68 -4.04 -4.95 16.96
C GLU A 68 -5.49 -5.39 16.77
N GLU A 69 -6.01 -6.10 17.78
CA GLU A 69 -7.40 -6.50 17.80
C GLU A 69 -8.30 -5.28 17.98
N SER A 70 -9.45 -5.34 17.35
CA SER A 70 -10.51 -4.35 17.51
C SER A 70 -11.77 -5.05 18.01
N CYS A 71 -12.56 -4.36 18.82
CA CYS A 71 -13.84 -4.86 19.28
C CYS A 71 -14.87 -4.96 18.16
N ASP A 72 -14.64 -4.32 17.02
CA ASP A 72 -15.48 -4.42 15.83
C ASP A 72 -14.59 -4.43 14.57
N GLY A 73 -14.10 -5.60 14.22
CA GLY A 73 -13.19 -5.77 13.08
C GLY A 73 -13.82 -5.43 11.75
N VAL A 74 -15.10 -5.70 11.56
CA VAL A 74 -15.81 -5.38 10.31
C VAL A 74 -15.85 -3.87 10.11
N ARG A 75 -16.16 -3.13 11.16
CA ARG A 75 -16.19 -1.66 11.12
C ARG A 75 -14.82 -1.08 10.79
N VAL A 76 -13.80 -1.60 11.43
CA VAL A 76 -12.42 -1.15 11.19
C VAL A 76 -12.01 -1.40 9.74
N LEU A 77 -12.32 -2.57 9.19
CA LEU A 77 -12.01 -2.89 7.80
C LEU A 77 -12.79 -2.00 6.82
N ARG A 78 -14.01 -1.61 7.16
CA ARG A 78 -14.77 -0.67 6.34
C ARG A 78 -14.12 0.71 6.32
N TYR A 79 -13.63 1.19 7.46
CA TYR A 79 -12.87 2.44 7.52
C TYR A 79 -11.58 2.36 6.74
N PHE A 80 -10.86 1.25 6.87
CA PHE A 80 -9.65 1.00 6.10
C PHE A 80 -9.93 1.10 4.60
N ARG A 81 -10.94 0.38 4.13
CA ARG A 81 -11.31 0.39 2.71
C ARG A 81 -11.71 1.79 2.23
N GLY A 82 -12.46 2.52 3.04
CA GLY A 82 -12.86 3.88 2.72
C GLY A 82 -11.66 4.81 2.59
N MET A 83 -10.72 4.72 3.52
CA MET A 83 -9.49 5.52 3.48
C MET A 83 -8.62 5.14 2.27
N PHE A 84 -8.46 3.85 2.01
CA PHE A 84 -7.69 3.36 0.87
C PHE A 84 -8.24 3.93 -0.45
N ARG A 85 -9.56 3.85 -0.64
CA ARG A 85 -10.22 4.40 -1.83
C ARG A 85 -10.05 5.91 -1.93
N GLN A 86 -10.10 6.61 -0.80
CA GLN A 86 -9.89 8.05 -0.78
C GLN A 86 -8.47 8.40 -1.21
N MET A 87 -7.50 7.64 -0.72
CA MET A 87 -6.10 7.82 -1.10
C MET A 87 -5.85 7.52 -2.57
N GLU A 88 -6.52 6.54 -3.13
CA GLU A 88 -6.50 6.30 -4.58
C GLU A 88 -7.05 7.50 -5.35
N GLY A 89 -8.13 8.09 -4.87
CA GLY A 89 -8.76 9.25 -5.48
C GLY A 89 -7.90 10.51 -5.48
N LEU A 90 -6.96 10.63 -4.55
CA LEU A 90 -6.03 11.77 -4.52
C LEU A 90 -5.01 11.72 -5.66
N VAL A 91 -4.79 10.56 -6.25
CA VAL A 91 -3.86 10.37 -7.36
C VAL A 91 -4.58 10.34 -8.69
N THR A 92 -5.73 9.68 -8.71
CA THR A 92 -6.59 9.58 -9.90
C THR A 92 -7.40 10.84 -10.02
N PRO A 93 -7.46 11.48 -11.22
CA PRO A 93 -8.33 12.65 -11.41
C PRO A 93 -9.77 12.33 -11.00
N PRO A 94 -10.47 13.24 -10.30
CA PRO A 94 -11.85 12.99 -9.91
C PRO A 94 -12.71 12.78 -11.16
N LEU A 95 -13.68 11.87 -11.03
CA LEU A 95 -14.67 11.69 -12.09
C LEU A 95 -15.47 12.98 -12.24
N GLU A 96 -15.59 13.44 -13.45
CA GLU A 96 -16.44 14.60 -13.72
C GLU A 96 -17.90 14.22 -13.46
N ALA A 97 -18.53 15.01 -12.65
CA ALA A 97 -19.93 14.80 -12.30
C ALA A 97 -20.84 15.13 -13.51
#